data_648f7eed5627a7057c593473a4da95ad
#
_entry.id   648f7eed5627a7057c593473a4da95ad
#
_cell.length_a   1.000
_cell.length_b   1.000
_cell.length_c   1.000
_cell.angle_alpha   90.00
_cell.angle_beta   90.00
_cell.angle_gamma   90.00
#
_symmetry.space_group_name_H-M   'P 1'
#
loop_
_entity.id
_entity.type
_entity.pdbx_description
1 polymer ?
#
loop_
_entity_poly.entity_id
_entity_poly.type
_entity_poly.pdbx_seq_one_letter_code
_entity_poly.pdbx_strand_id
1 'polypeptide(L)'
;MKFLTTIIAAIWLFAFNACSQNTPQQSKSNQLIGGKCEGCEAIYESSTPFEKLRPIDTLPDFNEPGPKIEISGIVYQRDGKTPAGGVVIYVYHTNQKGFYATKGKETGWAKRHGYIRGWIKTDKNGFYQFYTLRPAHYPEGNTMEHIHVTIKEPGKNEYWISEYMFDDDPLLTAAKRNLYENRGGNGIIKLIPQASGIAHGTRHIILGLNISDYPYAGLTKLQSGLAVGDNCPAFDPVHLSGADSGKKVCPMCKYGQGIMLWFNHANLDELKDFAIALEAEMINRGEKNLRVFLIYMNPFYKENNTTGQAILGRKLRAWCAEKGLKHVAMLWVPSPVDKETCGLYKINTEAKNTVFIYKKRTVVNKWINVEYNNEILKTILKEF
;
A
#
# COMPACT_ATOMS: atom_id res chain seq x y z
N MET A 1 -74.30 -8.90 62.02
CA MET A 1 -72.86 -8.93 62.32
C MET A 1 -72.24 -9.81 61.25
N LYS A 2 -71.63 -9.20 60.26
CA LYS A 2 -70.93 -9.89 59.16
C LYS A 2 -69.46 -9.39 59.18
N PHE A 3 -68.54 -10.31 59.49
CA PHE A 3 -67.11 -10.06 59.43
C PHE A 3 -66.65 -10.11 57.96
N LEU A 4 -65.96 -9.05 57.55
CA LEU A 4 -65.40 -8.89 56.25
C LEU A 4 -63.88 -9.18 56.37
N THR A 5 -63.43 -10.28 55.83
CA THR A 5 -62.03 -10.69 55.83
C THR A 5 -61.37 -10.14 54.56
N THR A 6 -60.41 -9.22 54.74
CA THR A 6 -59.65 -8.62 53.65
C THR A 6 -58.40 -9.47 53.38
N ILE A 7 -58.31 -10.06 52.18
CA ILE A 7 -57.15 -10.79 51.70
C ILE A 7 -56.20 -9.79 51.02
N ILE A 8 -55.00 -9.59 51.55
CA ILE A 8 -53.92 -8.80 50.94
C ILE A 8 -53.09 -9.75 50.08
N ALA A 9 -53.18 -9.60 48.76
CA ALA A 9 -52.35 -10.28 47.81
C ALA A 9 -51.03 -9.52 47.63
N ALA A 10 -49.91 -10.07 48.09
CA ALA A 10 -48.59 -9.55 47.86
C ALA A 10 -48.13 -9.92 46.44
N ILE A 11 -48.01 -8.93 45.57
CA ILE A 11 -47.45 -9.09 44.20
C ILE A 11 -45.94 -8.96 44.31
N TRP A 12 -45.23 -10.10 44.10
CA TRP A 12 -43.77 -10.12 43.93
C TRP A 12 -43.44 -9.72 42.48
N LEU A 13 -42.88 -8.52 42.31
CA LEU A 13 -42.29 -8.06 41.04
C LEU A 13 -40.89 -8.71 40.91
N PHE A 14 -40.77 -9.74 40.11
CA PHE A 14 -39.49 -10.19 39.61
C PHE A 14 -38.96 -9.23 38.55
N ALA A 15 -37.97 -8.42 38.92
CA ALA A 15 -37.20 -7.62 37.99
C ALA A 15 -36.24 -8.59 37.25
N PHE A 16 -36.58 -8.95 36.01
CA PHE A 16 -35.65 -9.56 35.09
C PHE A 16 -34.63 -8.54 34.66
N ASN A 17 -33.43 -8.57 35.24
CA ASN A 17 -32.27 -7.90 34.64
C ASN A 17 -31.91 -8.61 33.34
N ALA A 18 -32.40 -8.12 32.21
CA ALA A 18 -31.90 -8.50 30.91
C ALA A 18 -30.50 -7.91 30.74
N CYS A 19 -29.47 -8.70 31.01
CA CYS A 19 -28.11 -8.40 30.55
C CYS A 19 -28.14 -8.38 29.02
N SER A 20 -28.25 -7.18 28.45
CA SER A 20 -28.00 -6.94 27.04
C SER A 20 -26.51 -7.20 26.81
N GLN A 21 -26.18 -8.38 26.28
CA GLN A 21 -24.87 -8.65 25.72
C GLN A 21 -24.74 -7.78 24.47
N ASN A 22 -24.12 -6.62 24.61
CA ASN A 22 -23.59 -5.84 23.49
C ASN A 22 -22.48 -6.66 22.85
N THR A 23 -22.83 -7.52 21.91
CA THR A 23 -21.87 -8.01 20.91
C THR A 23 -21.35 -6.78 20.18
N PRO A 24 -20.04 -6.55 20.11
CA PRO A 24 -19.50 -5.46 19.31
C PRO A 24 -19.90 -5.70 17.86
N GLN A 25 -20.86 -4.93 17.37
CA GLN A 25 -21.22 -4.90 15.96
C GLN A 25 -20.00 -4.32 15.24
N GLN A 26 -19.22 -5.20 14.63
CA GLN A 26 -18.05 -4.86 13.84
C GLN A 26 -18.56 -4.00 12.67
N SER A 27 -18.41 -2.69 12.79
CA SER A 27 -18.71 -1.76 11.70
C SER A 27 -17.78 -2.14 10.55
N LYS A 28 -18.32 -2.72 9.48
CA LYS A 28 -17.61 -2.85 8.22
C LYS A 28 -17.24 -1.44 7.80
N SER A 29 -15.96 -1.11 7.82
CA SER A 29 -15.49 0.13 7.22
C SER A 29 -15.81 0.04 5.75
N ASN A 30 -16.60 0.97 5.22
CA ASN A 30 -16.89 1.07 3.78
C ASN A 30 -15.68 1.55 2.98
N GLN A 31 -14.52 1.67 3.59
CA GLN A 31 -13.32 2.18 2.97
C GLN A 31 -12.65 1.08 2.14
N LEU A 32 -12.52 1.33 0.83
CA LEU A 32 -11.73 0.49 -0.06
C LEU A 32 -10.26 0.56 0.36
N ILE A 33 -9.63 -0.60 0.51
CA ILE A 33 -8.19 -0.70 0.79
C ILE A 33 -7.46 -0.90 -0.53
N GLY A 34 -6.43 -0.11 -0.77
CA GLY A 34 -5.57 -0.26 -1.95
C GLY A 34 -6.19 0.23 -3.26
N GLY A 35 -7.26 1.03 -3.18
CA GLY A 35 -7.94 1.58 -4.35
C GLY A 35 -8.88 0.59 -5.04
N LYS A 36 -9.22 0.88 -6.30
CA LYS A 36 -10.13 -0.01 -7.08
C LYS A 36 -9.49 -1.36 -7.32
N CYS A 37 -10.26 -2.41 -7.11
CA CYS A 37 -9.87 -3.79 -7.39
C CYS A 37 -10.94 -4.44 -8.26
N GLU A 38 -10.56 -4.94 -9.42
CA GLU A 38 -11.45 -5.73 -10.25
C GLU A 38 -11.34 -7.19 -9.83
N GLY A 39 -12.42 -7.72 -9.25
CA GLY A 39 -12.52 -9.12 -8.90
C GLY A 39 -11.89 -9.53 -7.56
N CYS A 40 -11.55 -8.61 -6.67
CA CYS A 40 -11.13 -8.97 -5.32
C CYS A 40 -12.20 -9.75 -4.57
N GLU A 41 -13.48 -9.51 -4.85
CA GLU A 41 -14.63 -10.21 -4.27
C GLU A 41 -14.62 -11.71 -4.56
N ALA A 42 -13.88 -12.16 -5.58
CA ALA A 42 -13.68 -13.57 -5.88
C ALA A 42 -13.09 -14.37 -4.71
N ILE A 43 -12.40 -13.70 -3.79
CA ILE A 43 -11.88 -14.32 -2.56
C ILE A 43 -13.00 -14.95 -1.71
N TYR A 44 -14.22 -14.42 -1.79
CA TYR A 44 -15.40 -14.96 -1.07
C TYR A 44 -16.07 -16.14 -1.76
N GLU A 45 -15.61 -16.54 -2.96
CA GLU A 45 -16.16 -17.68 -3.70
C GLU A 45 -15.51 -19.03 -3.32
N SER A 46 -14.77 -19.07 -2.20
CA SER A 46 -14.23 -20.34 -1.70
C SER A 46 -15.38 -21.29 -1.33
N SER A 47 -15.32 -22.53 -1.83
CA SER A 47 -16.22 -23.60 -1.40
C SER A 47 -15.97 -24.07 0.03
N THR A 48 -14.79 -23.74 0.58
CA THR A 48 -14.40 -24.02 1.96
C THR A 48 -14.54 -22.77 2.80
N PRO A 49 -15.25 -22.80 3.92
CA PRO A 49 -15.32 -21.67 4.85
C PRO A 49 -13.92 -21.22 5.29
N PHE A 50 -13.71 -19.92 5.46
CA PHE A 50 -12.38 -19.37 5.78
C PHE A 50 -11.75 -19.94 7.06
N GLU A 51 -12.59 -20.36 8.03
CA GLU A 51 -12.13 -20.97 9.28
C GLU A 51 -11.46 -22.34 9.05
N LYS A 52 -11.86 -23.03 7.97
CA LYS A 52 -11.39 -24.37 7.62
C LYS A 52 -10.26 -24.37 6.57
N LEU A 53 -9.93 -23.21 6.02
CA LEU A 53 -8.80 -23.09 5.09
C LEU A 53 -7.49 -23.44 5.80
N ARG A 54 -6.57 -24.00 5.04
CA ARG A 54 -5.26 -24.47 5.53
C ARG A 54 -4.14 -23.57 5.03
N PRO A 55 -2.95 -23.62 5.67
CA PRO A 55 -1.79 -22.84 5.21
C PRO A 55 -1.11 -23.46 3.97
N ILE A 56 -1.52 -24.66 3.57
CA ILE A 56 -1.01 -25.36 2.38
C ILE A 56 -2.20 -25.72 1.49
N ASP A 57 -2.11 -25.37 0.20
CA ASP A 57 -3.11 -25.70 -0.82
C ASP A 57 -2.44 -26.23 -2.09
N THR A 58 -3.20 -26.95 -2.88
CA THR A 58 -2.79 -27.43 -4.20
C THR A 58 -3.85 -27.02 -5.21
N LEU A 59 -3.47 -26.14 -6.14
CA LEU A 59 -4.40 -25.63 -7.14
C LEU A 59 -4.82 -26.74 -8.14
N PRO A 60 -5.99 -26.60 -8.77
CA PRO A 60 -6.41 -27.49 -9.84
C PRO A 60 -5.34 -27.66 -10.93
N ASP A 61 -5.36 -28.81 -11.57
CA ASP A 61 -4.45 -29.20 -12.66
C ASP A 61 -2.96 -29.40 -12.27
N PHE A 62 -2.61 -29.38 -10.99
CA PHE A 62 -1.22 -29.60 -10.56
C PHE A 62 -0.64 -30.92 -11.06
N ASN A 63 -1.47 -31.96 -11.25
CA ASN A 63 -1.03 -33.27 -11.77
C ASN A 63 -0.96 -33.36 -13.29
N GLU A 64 -1.45 -32.34 -13.99
CA GLU A 64 -1.36 -32.25 -15.43
C GLU A 64 0.09 -32.04 -15.90
N PRO A 65 0.40 -32.33 -17.19
CA PRO A 65 1.71 -32.02 -17.76
C PRO A 65 2.03 -30.53 -17.73
N GLY A 66 3.24 -30.17 -17.29
CA GLY A 66 3.72 -28.79 -17.25
C GLY A 66 4.76 -28.56 -16.16
N PRO A 67 5.37 -27.38 -16.14
CA PRO A 67 6.35 -27.01 -15.11
C PRO A 67 5.66 -26.88 -13.74
N LYS A 68 5.99 -27.77 -12.81
CA LYS A 68 5.44 -27.75 -11.45
C LYS A 68 6.21 -26.80 -10.57
N ILE A 69 5.48 -25.96 -9.84
CA ILE A 69 6.05 -25.01 -8.92
C ILE A 69 5.39 -25.13 -7.53
N GLU A 70 6.19 -24.85 -6.53
CA GLU A 70 5.80 -24.66 -5.15
C GLU A 70 6.18 -23.25 -4.75
N ILE A 71 5.25 -22.49 -4.22
CA ILE A 71 5.50 -21.14 -3.69
C ILE A 71 5.16 -21.14 -2.23
N SER A 72 6.11 -20.65 -1.40
CA SER A 72 5.89 -20.52 0.04
C SER A 72 6.45 -19.22 0.57
N GLY A 73 6.05 -18.86 1.79
CA GLY A 73 6.55 -17.67 2.46
C GLY A 73 5.92 -17.42 3.81
N ILE A 74 6.29 -16.28 4.37
CA ILE A 74 5.69 -15.76 5.60
C ILE A 74 4.98 -14.46 5.28
N VAL A 75 3.75 -14.33 5.76
CA VAL A 75 3.05 -13.05 5.81
C VAL A 75 3.43 -12.36 7.12
N TYR A 76 3.91 -11.15 7.02
CA TYR A 76 4.23 -10.30 8.15
C TYR A 76 3.21 -9.19 8.32
N GLN A 77 3.04 -8.74 9.55
CA GLN A 77 2.38 -7.47 9.84
C GLN A 77 3.12 -6.32 9.14
N ARG A 78 2.55 -5.14 9.18
CA ARG A 78 3.11 -3.94 8.57
C ARG A 78 4.56 -3.63 9.00
N ASP A 79 4.97 -4.07 10.16
CA ASP A 79 6.34 -3.88 10.67
C ASP A 79 7.40 -4.71 9.92
N GLY A 80 6.98 -5.61 9.05
CA GLY A 80 7.86 -6.51 8.30
C GLY A 80 8.59 -7.54 9.14
N LYS A 81 8.19 -7.75 10.39
CA LYS A 81 8.85 -8.62 11.38
C LYS A 81 7.89 -9.55 12.10
N THR A 82 6.75 -9.04 12.56
CA THR A 82 5.76 -9.81 13.30
C THR A 82 4.96 -10.69 12.33
N PRO A 83 4.94 -12.02 12.49
CA PRO A 83 4.13 -12.90 11.66
C PRO A 83 2.63 -12.59 11.75
N ALA A 84 1.92 -12.70 10.64
CA ALA A 84 0.50 -12.44 10.52
C ALA A 84 -0.28 -13.73 10.28
N GLY A 85 -0.87 -14.29 11.33
CA GLY A 85 -1.72 -15.47 11.24
C GLY A 85 -3.16 -15.15 10.86
N GLY A 86 -3.84 -16.10 10.21
CA GLY A 86 -5.25 -16.00 9.86
C GLY A 86 -5.57 -15.16 8.62
N VAL A 87 -4.56 -14.76 7.86
CA VAL A 87 -4.71 -14.02 6.60
C VAL A 87 -5.09 -14.98 5.49
N VAL A 88 -6.17 -14.68 4.76
CA VAL A 88 -6.54 -15.45 3.57
C VAL A 88 -5.89 -14.83 2.34
N ILE A 89 -5.23 -15.69 1.57
CA ILE A 89 -4.57 -15.38 0.30
C ILE A 89 -5.35 -16.09 -0.78
N TYR A 90 -5.95 -15.35 -1.71
CA TYR A 90 -6.58 -15.87 -2.89
C TYR A 90 -5.64 -15.69 -4.08
N VAL A 91 -5.43 -16.76 -4.84
CA VAL A 91 -4.58 -16.76 -6.03
C VAL A 91 -5.31 -17.34 -7.22
N TYR A 92 -5.02 -16.82 -8.42
CA TYR A 92 -5.50 -17.38 -9.67
C TYR A 92 -4.55 -17.02 -10.81
N HIS A 93 -4.55 -17.85 -11.85
CA HIS A 93 -3.66 -17.63 -12.99
C HIS A 93 -4.13 -18.38 -14.26
N THR A 94 -3.45 -18.13 -15.35
CA THR A 94 -3.68 -18.79 -16.65
C THR A 94 -3.20 -20.25 -16.65
N ASN A 95 -3.76 -21.04 -17.54
CA ASN A 95 -3.26 -22.38 -17.85
C ASN A 95 -1.97 -22.33 -18.70
N GLN A 96 -1.46 -23.50 -19.12
CA GLN A 96 -0.27 -23.65 -19.94
C GLN A 96 -0.40 -23.10 -21.38
N LYS A 97 -1.58 -22.57 -21.74
CA LYS A 97 -1.85 -21.90 -23.03
C LYS A 97 -2.09 -20.39 -22.85
N GLY A 98 -1.94 -19.87 -21.66
CA GLY A 98 -2.12 -18.44 -21.37
C GLY A 98 -3.57 -17.98 -21.21
N PHE A 99 -4.52 -18.91 -20.97
CA PHE A 99 -5.94 -18.58 -20.81
C PHE A 99 -6.41 -18.88 -19.39
N TYR A 100 -7.33 -18.06 -18.89
CA TYR A 100 -8.12 -18.37 -17.70
C TYR A 100 -9.15 -19.44 -18.05
N ALA A 101 -8.73 -20.71 -17.96
CA ALA A 101 -9.50 -21.84 -18.44
C ALA A 101 -10.79 -22.05 -17.65
N THR A 102 -11.86 -22.42 -18.36
CA THR A 102 -13.16 -22.78 -17.78
C THR A 102 -13.54 -24.21 -18.20
N LYS A 103 -14.35 -24.88 -17.37
CA LYS A 103 -14.93 -26.21 -17.65
C LYS A 103 -16.40 -26.10 -18.09
N GLY A 104 -16.88 -24.88 -18.33
CA GLY A 104 -18.23 -24.60 -18.84
C GLY A 104 -19.34 -24.57 -17.76
N LYS A 105 -18.97 -24.75 -16.47
CA LYS A 105 -19.92 -24.71 -15.33
C LYS A 105 -19.65 -23.58 -14.35
N GLU A 106 -18.67 -22.74 -14.64
CA GLU A 106 -18.26 -21.66 -13.76
C GLU A 106 -19.36 -20.61 -13.62
N THR A 107 -19.49 -20.10 -12.39
CA THR A 107 -20.40 -19.00 -12.02
C THR A 107 -19.59 -17.86 -11.40
N GLY A 108 -20.19 -16.70 -11.25
CA GLY A 108 -19.53 -15.55 -10.62
C GLY A 108 -18.19 -15.21 -11.26
N TRP A 109 -17.21 -14.92 -10.45
CA TRP A 109 -15.86 -14.55 -10.88
C TRP A 109 -15.07 -15.72 -11.52
N ALA A 110 -15.46 -16.97 -11.24
CA ALA A 110 -14.84 -18.11 -11.92
C ALA A 110 -14.96 -18.06 -13.45
N LYS A 111 -15.97 -17.36 -14.00
CA LYS A 111 -16.10 -17.13 -15.44
C LYS A 111 -14.95 -16.28 -16.02
N ARG A 112 -14.36 -15.41 -15.21
CA ARG A 112 -13.26 -14.50 -15.61
C ARG A 112 -11.89 -14.98 -15.13
N HIS A 113 -11.83 -15.46 -13.89
CA HIS A 113 -10.58 -15.94 -13.29
C HIS A 113 -10.23 -17.39 -13.64
N GLY A 114 -11.14 -18.10 -14.32
CA GLY A 114 -10.99 -19.53 -14.60
C GLY A 114 -11.19 -20.39 -13.37
N TYR A 115 -10.89 -21.69 -13.49
CA TYR A 115 -10.99 -22.65 -12.38
C TYR A 115 -9.65 -22.91 -11.67
N ILE A 116 -8.52 -22.46 -12.23
CA ILE A 116 -7.19 -22.61 -11.59
C ILE A 116 -7.05 -21.50 -10.54
N ARG A 117 -7.67 -21.74 -9.38
CA ARG A 117 -7.77 -20.83 -8.24
C ARG A 117 -7.48 -21.56 -6.94
N GLY A 118 -6.89 -20.86 -5.97
CA GLY A 118 -6.62 -21.41 -4.65
C GLY A 118 -6.88 -20.40 -3.52
N TRP A 119 -7.17 -20.93 -2.32
CA TRP A 119 -7.41 -20.16 -1.11
C TRP A 119 -6.57 -20.71 0.03
N ILE A 120 -5.57 -19.96 0.46
CA ILE A 120 -4.63 -20.35 1.50
C ILE A 120 -4.87 -19.46 2.71
N LYS A 121 -4.89 -20.02 3.92
CA LYS A 121 -4.97 -19.24 5.15
C LYS A 121 -3.72 -19.43 5.96
N THR A 122 -3.01 -18.33 6.27
CA THR A 122 -1.77 -18.39 7.03
C THR A 122 -1.97 -19.03 8.39
N ASP A 123 -0.99 -19.83 8.83
CA ASP A 123 -0.93 -20.36 10.17
C ASP A 123 -0.60 -19.27 11.21
N LYS A 124 -0.48 -19.62 12.48
CA LYS A 124 -0.15 -18.70 13.58
C LYS A 124 1.23 -18.03 13.43
N ASN A 125 2.11 -18.63 12.64
CA ASN A 125 3.45 -18.12 12.33
C ASN A 125 3.49 -17.34 11.00
N GLY A 126 2.32 -17.02 10.41
CA GLY A 126 2.22 -16.33 9.14
C GLY A 126 2.59 -17.17 7.93
N PHE A 127 2.87 -18.46 8.10
CA PHE A 127 3.31 -19.34 7.01
C PHE A 127 2.17 -19.62 6.04
N TYR A 128 2.50 -19.65 4.73
CA TYR A 128 1.65 -20.11 3.65
C TYR A 128 2.46 -20.85 2.58
N GLN A 129 1.79 -21.73 1.86
CA GLN A 129 2.38 -22.51 0.77
C GLN A 129 1.30 -22.93 -0.21
N PHE A 130 1.60 -22.94 -1.49
CA PHE A 130 0.75 -23.57 -2.50
C PHE A 130 1.54 -24.21 -3.65
N TYR A 131 0.92 -25.23 -4.21
CA TYR A 131 1.42 -25.97 -5.36
C TYR A 131 0.57 -25.65 -6.58
N THR A 132 1.20 -25.42 -7.72
CA THR A 132 0.51 -25.21 -9.00
C THR A 132 1.43 -25.49 -10.17
N LEU A 133 0.90 -25.43 -11.40
CA LEU A 133 1.71 -25.33 -12.60
C LEU A 133 2.12 -23.88 -12.83
N ARG A 134 3.33 -23.64 -13.29
CA ARG A 134 3.76 -22.31 -13.71
C ARG A 134 2.84 -21.81 -14.83
N PRO A 135 2.18 -20.63 -14.68
CA PRO A 135 1.30 -20.11 -15.73
C PRO A 135 2.07 -19.76 -16.99
N ALA A 136 1.40 -19.79 -18.15
CA ALA A 136 1.94 -19.17 -19.34
C ALA A 136 1.49 -17.68 -19.42
N HIS A 137 2.28 -16.87 -20.12
CA HIS A 137 1.86 -15.52 -20.49
C HIS A 137 0.66 -15.52 -21.43
N TYR A 138 -0.04 -14.40 -21.55
CA TYR A 138 -1.16 -14.31 -22.48
C TYR A 138 -0.71 -14.55 -23.92
N PRO A 139 -1.55 -15.21 -24.74
CA PRO A 139 -1.21 -15.52 -26.14
C PRO A 139 -0.91 -14.27 -26.98
N GLU A 140 -1.53 -13.15 -26.61
CA GLU A 140 -1.35 -11.87 -27.28
C GLU A 140 -0.74 -10.85 -26.32
N GLY A 141 0.14 -10.00 -26.85
CA GLY A 141 0.76 -8.91 -26.09
C GLY A 141 2.08 -9.28 -25.41
N ASN A 142 2.54 -8.40 -24.53
CA ASN A 142 3.83 -8.49 -23.83
C ASN A 142 3.64 -8.57 -22.31
N THR A 143 2.59 -9.26 -21.85
CA THR A 143 2.32 -9.47 -20.43
C THR A 143 3.15 -10.63 -19.91
N MET A 144 3.88 -10.41 -18.83
CA MET A 144 4.70 -11.42 -18.17
C MET A 144 3.84 -12.55 -17.61
N GLU A 145 4.44 -13.73 -17.45
CA GLU A 145 3.86 -14.81 -16.66
C GLU A 145 3.62 -14.33 -15.23
N HIS A 146 2.41 -14.51 -14.71
CA HIS A 146 2.05 -14.00 -13.40
C HIS A 146 0.94 -14.80 -12.71
N ILE A 147 0.92 -14.72 -11.39
CA ILE A 147 -0.15 -15.24 -10.54
C ILE A 147 -0.75 -14.06 -9.80
N HIS A 148 -2.04 -13.79 -9.99
CA HIS A 148 -2.77 -12.74 -9.29
C HIS A 148 -2.95 -13.07 -7.81
N VAL A 149 -2.96 -12.05 -6.96
CA VAL A 149 -3.03 -12.22 -5.51
C VAL A 149 -3.99 -11.20 -4.89
N THR A 150 -4.96 -11.70 -4.15
CA THR A 150 -5.83 -10.91 -3.29
C THR A 150 -5.66 -11.33 -1.84
N ILE A 151 -5.61 -10.36 -0.96
CA ILE A 151 -5.42 -10.55 0.49
C ILE A 151 -6.71 -10.19 1.23
N LYS A 152 -7.06 -11.00 2.22
CA LYS A 152 -8.13 -10.72 3.18
C LYS A 152 -7.62 -10.95 4.60
N GLU A 153 -7.43 -9.85 5.29
CA GLU A 153 -7.06 -9.87 6.71
C GLU A 153 -8.30 -10.00 7.62
N PRO A 154 -8.16 -10.56 8.81
CA PRO A 154 -9.22 -10.49 9.81
C PRO A 154 -9.66 -9.03 10.06
N GLY A 155 -10.97 -8.78 9.98
CA GLY A 155 -11.54 -7.47 10.28
C GLY A 155 -11.33 -6.36 9.24
N LYS A 156 -10.63 -6.60 8.14
CA LYS A 156 -10.42 -5.61 7.06
C LYS A 156 -11.10 -6.05 5.76
N ASN A 157 -11.33 -5.12 4.84
CA ASN A 157 -11.75 -5.43 3.49
C ASN A 157 -10.58 -6.08 2.72
N GLU A 158 -10.93 -6.82 1.67
CA GLU A 158 -9.96 -7.42 0.76
C GLU A 158 -9.26 -6.36 -0.10
N TYR A 159 -8.06 -6.69 -0.54
CA TYR A 159 -7.29 -5.85 -1.44
C TYR A 159 -6.29 -6.67 -2.24
N TRP A 160 -5.92 -6.17 -3.41
CA TRP A 160 -4.89 -6.79 -4.24
C TRP A 160 -3.49 -6.35 -3.83
N ILE A 161 -2.54 -7.24 -4.01
CA ILE A 161 -1.11 -6.95 -3.91
C ILE A 161 -0.43 -7.24 -5.25
N SER A 162 0.81 -6.83 -5.41
CA SER A 162 1.58 -7.14 -6.61
C SER A 162 1.57 -8.65 -6.88
N GLU A 163 1.43 -9.03 -8.13
CA GLU A 163 1.39 -10.42 -8.57
C GLU A 163 2.71 -11.14 -8.25
N TYR A 164 2.69 -12.47 -8.25
CA TYR A 164 3.92 -13.24 -8.39
C TYR A 164 4.36 -13.17 -9.85
N MET A 165 5.57 -12.74 -10.09
CA MET A 165 6.26 -12.76 -11.37
C MET A 165 7.53 -13.59 -11.27
N PHE A 166 8.00 -14.11 -12.38
CA PHE A 166 9.16 -15.01 -12.41
C PHE A 166 10.40 -14.27 -12.91
N ASP A 167 11.49 -14.38 -12.14
CA ASP A 167 12.74 -13.63 -12.39
C ASP A 167 13.40 -13.99 -13.73
N ASP A 168 13.17 -15.19 -14.23
CA ASP A 168 13.67 -15.75 -15.50
C ASP A 168 12.74 -15.49 -16.69
N ASP A 169 11.58 -14.84 -16.51
CA ASP A 169 10.69 -14.50 -17.62
C ASP A 169 11.34 -13.46 -18.54
N PRO A 170 11.57 -13.77 -19.82
CA PRO A 170 12.21 -12.84 -20.77
C PRO A 170 11.39 -11.59 -21.02
N LEU A 171 10.06 -11.61 -20.80
CA LEU A 171 9.20 -10.46 -20.93
C LEU A 171 9.31 -9.49 -19.72
N LEU A 172 9.89 -9.94 -18.62
CA LEU A 172 10.13 -9.11 -17.42
C LEU A 172 11.42 -8.31 -17.57
N THR A 173 11.42 -7.34 -18.48
CA THR A 173 12.58 -6.47 -18.76
C THR A 173 12.96 -5.60 -17.57
N ALA A 174 14.19 -5.07 -17.56
CA ALA A 174 14.65 -4.14 -16.54
C ALA A 174 13.73 -2.91 -16.40
N ALA A 175 13.19 -2.38 -17.50
CA ALA A 175 12.25 -1.28 -17.48
C ALA A 175 10.95 -1.65 -16.76
N LYS A 176 10.39 -2.82 -17.01
CA LYS A 176 9.17 -3.31 -16.33
C LYS A 176 9.42 -3.57 -14.85
N ARG A 177 10.58 -4.15 -14.48
CA ARG A 177 10.95 -4.34 -13.06
C ARG A 177 11.00 -3.02 -12.29
N ASN A 178 11.46 -1.95 -12.90
CA ASN A 178 11.55 -0.63 -12.27
C ASN A 178 10.19 0.06 -12.09
N LEU A 179 9.17 -0.36 -12.84
CA LEU A 179 7.80 0.16 -12.72
C LEU A 179 6.94 -0.64 -11.74
N TYR A 180 7.49 -1.72 -11.17
CA TYR A 180 6.74 -2.62 -10.31
C TYR A 180 6.49 -1.97 -8.94
N GLU A 181 5.23 -1.88 -8.54
CA GLU A 181 4.81 -1.13 -7.34
C GLU A 181 5.22 -1.77 -6.02
N ASN A 182 5.58 -3.06 -6.04
CA ASN A 182 5.93 -3.84 -4.83
C ASN A 182 4.86 -3.78 -3.72
N ARG A 183 3.60 -3.79 -4.11
CA ARG A 183 2.46 -3.86 -3.17
C ARG A 183 2.55 -5.16 -2.39
N GLY A 184 2.58 -5.07 -1.05
CA GLY A 184 2.82 -6.24 -0.19
C GLY A 184 4.25 -6.77 -0.22
N GLY A 185 5.21 -6.05 -0.82
CA GLY A 185 6.60 -6.46 -0.99
C GLY A 185 6.94 -6.94 -2.40
N ASN A 186 8.20 -7.35 -2.60
CA ASN A 186 8.66 -7.80 -3.90
C ASN A 186 7.94 -9.08 -4.36
N GLY A 187 7.19 -8.99 -5.46
CA GLY A 187 6.48 -10.12 -6.06
C GLY A 187 7.30 -10.91 -7.08
N ILE A 188 8.48 -10.43 -7.45
CA ILE A 188 9.37 -11.12 -8.40
C ILE A 188 10.11 -12.23 -7.66
N ILE A 189 9.86 -13.47 -8.04
CA ILE A 189 10.42 -14.65 -7.40
C ILE A 189 11.39 -15.38 -8.33
N LYS A 190 12.44 -15.92 -7.74
CA LYS A 190 13.36 -16.84 -8.41
C LYS A 190 12.93 -18.26 -8.13
N LEU A 191 12.68 -19.04 -9.16
CA LEU A 191 12.40 -20.47 -9.05
C LEU A 191 13.71 -21.26 -8.97
N ILE A 192 13.82 -22.11 -7.97
CA ILE A 192 14.99 -22.97 -7.72
C ILE A 192 14.57 -24.41 -8.00
N PRO A 193 15.11 -25.06 -9.02
CA PRO A 193 14.84 -26.46 -9.30
C PRO A 193 15.16 -27.36 -8.11
N GLN A 194 14.30 -28.33 -7.82
CA GLN A 194 14.48 -29.32 -6.77
C GLN A 194 14.57 -30.74 -7.36
N ALA A 195 15.18 -31.66 -6.63
CA ALA A 195 15.29 -33.07 -7.03
C ALA A 195 13.91 -33.74 -7.20
N SER A 196 12.88 -33.22 -6.58
CA SER A 196 11.49 -33.68 -6.75
C SER A 196 10.88 -33.37 -8.13
N GLY A 197 11.53 -32.54 -8.95
CA GLY A 197 10.98 -32.00 -10.20
C GLY A 197 10.01 -30.84 -10.00
N ILE A 198 9.78 -30.38 -8.76
CA ILE A 198 8.94 -29.23 -8.43
C ILE A 198 9.88 -28.06 -8.12
N ALA A 199 9.87 -26.98 -8.91
CA ALA A 199 10.71 -25.82 -8.62
C ALA A 199 10.12 -25.01 -7.46
N HIS A 200 10.97 -24.59 -6.55
CA HIS A 200 10.58 -23.84 -5.35
C HIS A 200 10.83 -22.33 -5.52
N GLY A 201 9.82 -21.53 -5.16
CA GLY A 201 9.90 -20.07 -5.06
C GLY A 201 9.50 -19.56 -3.68
N THR A 202 10.20 -18.52 -3.20
CA THR A 202 9.89 -17.91 -1.91
C THR A 202 9.43 -16.47 -2.10
N ARG A 203 8.34 -16.08 -1.43
CA ARG A 203 7.91 -14.70 -1.29
C ARG A 203 7.41 -14.42 0.12
N HIS A 204 8.00 -13.45 0.78
CA HIS A 204 7.43 -12.87 1.99
C HIS A 204 6.48 -11.73 1.63
N ILE A 205 5.33 -11.66 2.31
CA ILE A 205 4.31 -10.63 2.12
C ILE A 205 4.30 -9.75 3.37
N ILE A 206 4.32 -8.43 3.18
CA ILE A 206 4.18 -7.46 4.27
C ILE A 206 2.83 -6.78 4.09
N LEU A 207 1.92 -6.99 5.04
CA LEU A 207 0.56 -6.46 4.99
C LEU A 207 0.58 -4.93 4.93
N GLY A 208 -0.19 -4.36 4.01
CA GLY A 208 -0.32 -2.92 3.84
C GLY A 208 0.91 -2.21 3.26
N LEU A 209 2.03 -2.88 2.97
CA LEU A 209 3.19 -2.25 2.35
C LEU A 209 2.86 -1.78 0.94
N ASN A 210 3.07 -0.48 0.65
CA ASN A 210 2.72 0.16 -0.63
C ASN A 210 1.24 0.01 -1.01
N ILE A 211 0.35 -0.08 -0.04
CA ILE A 211 -1.10 -0.17 -0.22
C ILE A 211 -1.71 1.18 0.16
N SER A 212 -2.36 1.85 -0.79
CA SER A 212 -3.11 3.09 -0.51
C SER A 212 -4.28 2.78 0.42
N ASP A 213 -4.67 3.76 1.23
CA ASP A 213 -5.83 3.68 2.14
C ASP A 213 -5.84 2.45 3.08
N TYR A 214 -4.66 1.88 3.34
CA TYR A 214 -4.56 0.76 4.28
C TYR A 214 -4.84 1.24 5.71
N PRO A 215 -5.83 0.62 6.42
CA PRO A 215 -6.21 1.06 7.75
C PRO A 215 -5.14 0.69 8.78
N TYR A 216 -4.55 1.68 9.41
CA TYR A 216 -3.56 1.54 10.48
C TYR A 216 -4.21 1.34 11.86
N ALA A 217 -5.22 0.49 11.99
CA ALA A 217 -5.86 0.25 13.27
C ALA A 217 -4.90 -0.46 14.24
N GLY A 218 -4.55 0.20 15.34
CA GLY A 218 -3.82 -0.41 16.46
C GLY A 218 -2.36 -0.01 16.62
N LEU A 219 -1.79 0.82 15.74
CA LEU A 219 -0.48 1.40 15.99
C LEU A 219 -0.62 2.70 16.80
N THR A 220 0.25 2.90 17.77
CA THR A 220 0.55 4.22 18.32
C THR A 220 0.60 5.21 17.15
N LYS A 221 -0.07 6.36 17.27
CA LYS A 221 -0.15 7.41 16.23
C LYS A 221 1.15 7.45 15.42
N LEU A 222 1.06 7.11 14.11
CA LEU A 222 2.24 7.01 13.25
C LEU A 222 3.10 8.26 13.42
N GLN A 223 4.34 8.07 13.84
CA GLN A 223 5.27 9.16 13.97
C GLN A 223 6.09 9.25 12.68
N SER A 224 6.11 10.41 12.09
CA SER A 224 6.95 10.71 10.94
C SER A 224 7.41 12.15 11.04
N GLY A 225 8.63 12.37 10.63
CA GLY A 225 9.23 13.69 10.58
C GLY A 225 9.70 14.24 11.91
N LEU A 226 10.43 15.32 11.82
CA LEU A 226 10.90 16.13 12.95
C LEU A 226 9.74 16.52 13.85
N ALA A 227 9.99 16.70 15.15
CA ALA A 227 8.97 17.23 16.06
C ALA A 227 8.81 18.75 15.87
N VAL A 228 7.66 19.28 16.27
CA VAL A 228 7.47 20.74 16.39
C VAL A 228 8.49 21.27 17.42
N GLY A 229 9.21 22.30 17.03
CA GLY A 229 10.33 22.85 17.81
C GLY A 229 11.71 22.33 17.39
N ASP A 230 11.80 21.20 16.67
CA ASP A 230 13.08 20.67 16.15
C ASP A 230 13.64 21.61 15.07
N ASN A 231 14.99 21.73 15.04
CA ASN A 231 15.67 22.40 13.95
C ASN A 231 15.70 21.50 12.70
N CYS A 232 15.39 22.11 11.54
CA CYS A 232 15.52 21.45 10.26
C CYS A 232 17.01 21.34 9.86
N PRO A 233 17.58 20.14 9.74
CA PRO A 233 18.95 19.96 9.30
C PRO A 233 19.14 20.40 7.85
N ALA A 234 20.35 20.77 7.48
CA ALA A 234 20.71 21.02 6.09
C ALA A 234 20.70 19.72 5.30
N PHE A 235 20.22 19.77 4.05
CA PHE A 235 20.31 18.69 3.08
C PHE A 235 20.30 19.26 1.67
N ASP A 236 20.89 18.55 0.72
CA ASP A 236 21.12 19.04 -0.66
C ASP A 236 20.38 18.18 -1.69
N PRO A 237 19.04 18.31 -1.79
CA PRO A 237 18.26 17.57 -2.77
C PRO A 237 18.50 18.13 -4.19
N VAL A 238 18.23 17.31 -5.19
CA VAL A 238 18.19 17.77 -6.58
C VAL A 238 16.86 18.51 -6.82
N HIS A 239 16.91 19.77 -7.24
CA HIS A 239 15.75 20.52 -7.65
C HIS A 239 15.37 20.16 -9.09
N LEU A 240 14.17 19.67 -9.31
CA LEU A 240 13.64 19.29 -10.61
C LEU A 240 12.81 20.41 -11.24
N SER A 241 12.24 21.33 -10.44
CA SER A 241 11.49 22.52 -10.84
C SER A 241 11.70 23.66 -9.84
N GLY A 242 11.08 24.81 -10.08
CA GLY A 242 11.19 26.00 -9.25
C GLY A 242 12.46 26.82 -9.52
N ALA A 243 12.72 27.81 -8.67
CA ALA A 243 13.79 28.81 -8.86
C ALA A 243 15.22 28.23 -8.91
N ASP A 244 15.43 27.03 -8.35
CA ASP A 244 16.72 26.35 -8.31
C ASP A 244 16.78 25.11 -9.21
N SER A 245 15.91 25.02 -10.20
CA SER A 245 15.84 23.88 -11.11
C SER A 245 17.21 23.53 -11.70
N GLY A 246 17.55 22.23 -11.68
CA GLY A 246 18.82 21.69 -12.17
C GLY A 246 19.99 21.78 -11.19
N LYS A 247 19.80 22.34 -10.00
CA LYS A 247 20.86 22.51 -9.00
C LYS A 247 20.61 21.65 -7.76
N LYS A 248 21.67 21.39 -7.00
CA LYS A 248 21.60 20.91 -5.62
C LYS A 248 21.66 22.13 -4.70
N VAL A 249 20.60 22.39 -3.99
CA VAL A 249 20.47 23.56 -3.11
C VAL A 249 19.75 23.14 -1.83
N CYS A 250 20.32 23.51 -0.70
CA CYS A 250 19.67 23.30 0.60
C CYS A 250 18.50 24.29 0.77
N PRO A 251 17.25 23.82 0.82
CA PRO A 251 16.09 24.69 1.03
C PRO A 251 16.17 25.46 2.34
N MET A 252 16.59 24.80 3.42
CA MET A 252 16.72 25.40 4.74
C MET A 252 17.81 26.46 4.82
N CYS A 253 18.91 26.28 4.06
CA CYS A 253 20.04 27.18 4.11
C CYS A 253 19.73 28.46 3.30
N LYS A 254 18.99 28.33 2.24
CA LYS A 254 18.68 29.45 1.32
C LYS A 254 17.40 30.19 1.69
N TYR A 255 16.38 29.47 2.16
CA TYR A 255 15.05 30.03 2.40
C TYR A 255 14.67 29.88 3.87
N GLY A 256 14.37 31.00 4.53
CA GLY A 256 14.13 31.03 5.95
C GLY A 256 12.80 30.45 6.42
N GLN A 257 11.85 30.23 5.48
CA GLN A 257 10.53 29.66 5.79
C GLN A 257 9.94 28.93 4.58
N GLY A 258 9.05 27.99 4.83
CA GLY A 258 8.38 27.25 3.77
C GLY A 258 7.53 26.08 4.27
N ILE A 259 6.86 25.46 3.30
CA ILE A 259 6.18 24.17 3.44
C ILE A 259 7.05 23.11 2.80
N MET A 260 7.34 22.04 3.52
CA MET A 260 7.94 20.82 2.99
C MET A 260 6.91 19.70 3.03
N LEU A 261 6.60 19.13 1.88
CA LEU A 261 5.76 17.96 1.73
C LEU A 261 6.61 16.78 1.23
N TRP A 262 6.88 15.83 2.13
CA TRP A 262 7.60 14.59 1.82
C TRP A 262 6.61 13.51 1.41
N PHE A 263 6.85 12.83 0.30
CA PHE A 263 6.00 11.75 -0.19
C PHE A 263 6.81 10.69 -0.94
N ASN A 264 6.35 9.46 -0.92
CA ASN A 264 7.07 8.29 -1.45
C ASN A 264 6.32 7.52 -2.53
N HIS A 265 5.09 7.89 -2.88
CA HIS A 265 4.31 7.19 -3.89
C HIS A 265 4.11 8.02 -5.14
N ALA A 266 4.25 7.34 -6.27
CA ALA A 266 4.20 7.95 -7.58
C ALA A 266 2.78 8.30 -8.06
N ASN A 267 1.74 8.22 -7.22
CA ASN A 267 0.42 8.70 -7.62
C ASN A 267 0.38 10.24 -7.58
N LEU A 268 1.04 10.83 -8.58
CA LEU A 268 1.08 12.27 -8.77
C LEU A 268 -0.31 12.85 -9.07
N ASP A 269 -1.27 12.03 -9.51
CA ASP A 269 -2.63 12.47 -9.78
C ASP A 269 -3.38 12.85 -8.51
N GLU A 270 -3.11 12.18 -7.38
CA GLU A 270 -3.66 12.57 -6.08
C GLU A 270 -3.11 13.93 -5.60
N LEU A 271 -1.85 14.22 -5.89
CA LEU A 271 -1.17 15.46 -5.51
C LEU A 271 -1.51 16.64 -6.43
N LYS A 272 -2.04 16.38 -7.62
CA LYS A 272 -2.19 17.36 -8.71
C LYS A 272 -2.90 18.64 -8.28
N ASP A 273 -4.14 18.53 -7.82
CA ASP A 273 -4.97 19.70 -7.50
C ASP A 273 -4.41 20.46 -6.30
N PHE A 274 -3.83 19.74 -5.33
CA PHE A 274 -3.17 20.33 -4.18
C PHE A 274 -1.91 21.09 -4.57
N ALA A 275 -1.09 20.55 -5.48
CA ALA A 275 0.12 21.21 -5.97
C ALA A 275 -0.20 22.46 -6.79
N ILE A 276 -1.25 22.42 -7.64
CA ILE A 276 -1.74 23.57 -8.40
C ILE A 276 -2.25 24.66 -7.45
N ALA A 277 -2.98 24.31 -6.42
CA ALA A 277 -3.47 25.26 -5.44
C ALA A 277 -2.31 25.90 -4.62
N LEU A 278 -1.29 25.13 -4.27
CA LEU A 278 -0.07 25.66 -3.65
C LEU A 278 0.71 26.60 -4.58
N GLU A 279 0.76 26.31 -5.89
CA GLU A 279 1.35 27.20 -6.90
C GLU A 279 0.62 28.53 -6.93
N ALA A 280 -0.71 28.50 -6.97
CA ALA A 280 -1.53 29.73 -6.94
C ALA A 280 -1.30 30.55 -5.66
N GLU A 281 -1.17 29.90 -4.52
CA GLU A 281 -0.88 30.57 -3.25
C GLU A 281 0.54 31.19 -3.21
N MET A 282 1.53 30.53 -3.80
CA MET A 282 2.88 31.10 -3.94
C MET A 282 2.88 32.35 -4.81
N ILE A 283 2.13 32.32 -5.92
CA ILE A 283 1.97 33.50 -6.80
C ILE A 283 1.29 34.65 -6.03
N ASN A 284 0.20 34.33 -5.34
CA ASN A 284 -0.61 35.32 -4.61
C ASN A 284 0.14 35.98 -3.46
N ARG A 285 0.83 35.20 -2.64
CA ARG A 285 1.59 35.69 -1.47
C ARG A 285 2.99 36.20 -1.80
N GLY A 286 3.52 35.79 -2.95
CA GLY A 286 4.89 36.07 -3.37
C GLY A 286 5.91 35.12 -2.74
N GLU A 287 6.94 34.77 -3.51
CA GLU A 287 7.97 33.79 -3.10
C GLU A 287 8.80 34.17 -1.87
N LYS A 288 8.83 35.44 -1.49
CA LYS A 288 9.49 35.88 -0.25
C LYS A 288 8.70 35.49 1.00
N ASN A 289 7.38 35.37 0.86
CA ASN A 289 6.47 35.08 1.96
C ASN A 289 6.12 33.59 2.09
N LEU A 290 6.05 32.89 0.97
CA LEU A 290 5.74 31.47 0.94
C LEU A 290 6.69 30.73 -0.02
N ARG A 291 7.29 29.64 0.47
CA ARG A 291 8.02 28.66 -0.34
C ARG A 291 7.40 27.29 -0.17
N VAL A 292 7.31 26.53 -1.24
CA VAL A 292 6.77 25.17 -1.20
C VAL A 292 7.75 24.23 -1.88
N PHE A 293 8.06 23.15 -1.17
CA PHE A 293 8.94 22.08 -1.59
C PHE A 293 8.19 20.75 -1.55
N LEU A 294 7.93 20.16 -2.70
CA LEU A 294 7.41 18.81 -2.87
C LEU A 294 8.61 17.87 -2.96
N ILE A 295 8.83 17.06 -1.94
CA ILE A 295 10.03 16.24 -1.82
C ILE A 295 9.66 14.79 -2.11
N TYR A 296 10.01 14.34 -3.31
CA TYR A 296 9.79 12.97 -3.73
C TYR A 296 10.91 12.06 -3.23
N MET A 297 10.54 11.03 -2.48
CA MET A 297 11.44 9.98 -2.05
C MET A 297 11.26 8.78 -2.98
N ASN A 298 12.30 8.41 -3.74
CA ASN A 298 12.20 7.30 -4.69
C ASN A 298 12.12 5.94 -3.96
N PRO A 299 10.96 5.27 -3.87
CA PRO A 299 10.82 4.01 -3.16
C PRO A 299 11.47 2.83 -3.88
N PHE A 300 11.83 3.00 -5.16
CA PHE A 300 12.42 1.97 -6.01
C PHE A 300 13.93 2.10 -6.15
N TYR A 301 14.55 2.87 -5.25
CA TYR A 301 16.00 3.06 -5.30
C TYR A 301 16.73 1.74 -5.09
N LYS A 302 17.51 1.35 -6.10
CA LYS A 302 18.59 0.37 -5.98
C LYS A 302 19.90 1.12 -6.24
N GLU A 303 20.87 0.95 -5.36
CA GLU A 303 22.21 1.45 -5.60
C GLU A 303 22.65 1.08 -7.02
N ASN A 304 23.19 2.04 -7.75
CA ASN A 304 23.66 1.91 -9.14
C ASN A 304 22.60 1.91 -10.26
N ASN A 305 21.31 2.15 -10.00
CA ASN A 305 20.33 2.32 -11.08
C ASN A 305 20.23 3.77 -11.58
N THR A 306 21.31 4.28 -12.16
CA THR A 306 21.37 5.65 -12.70
C THR A 306 20.39 5.90 -13.84
N THR A 307 20.11 4.88 -14.65
CA THR A 307 19.15 4.97 -15.77
C THR A 307 17.72 5.13 -15.25
N GLY A 308 17.29 4.32 -14.28
CA GLY A 308 15.95 4.43 -13.68
C GLY A 308 15.76 5.78 -12.98
N GLN A 309 16.78 6.26 -12.29
CA GLN A 309 16.78 7.58 -11.64
C GLN A 309 16.62 8.71 -12.67
N ALA A 310 17.33 8.64 -13.80
CA ALA A 310 17.21 9.63 -14.85
C ALA A 310 15.83 9.63 -15.51
N ILE A 311 15.22 8.46 -15.74
CA ILE A 311 13.86 8.32 -16.27
C ILE A 311 12.84 8.94 -15.31
N LEU A 312 12.92 8.61 -14.03
CA LEU A 312 12.03 9.15 -13.00
C LEU A 312 12.17 10.69 -12.90
N GLY A 313 13.39 11.21 -12.86
CA GLY A 313 13.63 12.64 -12.82
C GLY A 313 13.05 13.38 -14.04
N ARG A 314 13.11 12.77 -15.24
CA ARG A 314 12.44 13.32 -16.43
C ARG A 314 10.91 13.30 -16.29
N LYS A 315 10.34 12.21 -15.80
CA LYS A 315 8.88 12.08 -15.56
C LYS A 315 8.38 13.15 -14.59
N LEU A 316 9.07 13.35 -13.47
CA LEU A 316 8.71 14.36 -12.49
C LEU A 316 8.81 15.79 -13.04
N ARG A 317 9.87 16.10 -13.80
CA ARG A 317 10.00 17.41 -14.49
C ARG A 317 8.88 17.63 -15.51
N ALA A 318 8.57 16.62 -16.31
CA ALA A 318 7.50 16.70 -17.29
C ALA A 318 6.14 16.95 -16.62
N TRP A 319 5.88 16.26 -15.51
CA TRP A 319 4.66 16.47 -14.72
C TRP A 319 4.57 17.90 -14.16
N CYS A 320 5.65 18.44 -13.60
CA CYS A 320 5.68 19.83 -13.13
C CYS A 320 5.40 20.82 -14.25
N ALA A 321 6.00 20.62 -15.42
CA ALA A 321 5.78 21.48 -16.58
C ALA A 321 4.34 21.40 -17.10
N GLU A 322 3.78 20.21 -17.21
CA GLU A 322 2.39 19.96 -17.60
C GLU A 322 1.39 20.63 -16.65
N LYS A 323 1.65 20.60 -15.33
CA LYS A 323 0.78 21.22 -14.33
C LYS A 323 1.07 22.70 -14.09
N GLY A 324 2.02 23.29 -14.83
CA GLY A 324 2.33 24.71 -14.73
C GLY A 324 3.04 25.12 -13.44
N LEU A 325 3.70 24.19 -12.74
CA LEU A 325 4.40 24.45 -11.47
C LEU A 325 5.73 25.17 -11.74
N LYS A 326 5.72 26.50 -11.67
CA LYS A 326 6.90 27.37 -11.89
C LYS A 326 7.57 27.83 -10.60
N HIS A 327 6.79 27.98 -9.56
CA HIS A 327 7.22 28.50 -8.24
C HIS A 327 7.35 27.39 -7.20
N VAL A 328 6.41 26.42 -7.18
CA VAL A 328 6.51 25.21 -6.37
C VAL A 328 7.70 24.38 -6.86
N ALA A 329 8.61 24.07 -5.94
CA ALA A 329 9.81 23.30 -6.27
C ALA A 329 9.57 21.80 -6.03
N MET A 330 9.66 20.99 -7.09
CA MET A 330 9.79 19.55 -6.97
C MET A 330 11.23 19.20 -6.66
N LEU A 331 11.45 18.58 -5.53
CA LEU A 331 12.75 18.07 -5.09
C LEU A 331 12.77 16.56 -5.18
N TRP A 332 13.95 16.01 -5.32
CA TRP A 332 14.11 14.56 -5.38
C TRP A 332 15.24 14.09 -4.47
N VAL A 333 14.93 13.11 -3.65
CA VAL A 333 15.89 12.33 -2.88
C VAL A 333 15.95 10.90 -3.42
N PRO A 334 17.16 10.34 -3.62
CA PRO A 334 17.32 9.09 -4.36
C PRO A 334 16.73 7.87 -3.63
N SER A 335 16.61 7.92 -2.31
CA SER A 335 16.16 6.78 -1.52
C SER A 335 15.37 7.21 -0.28
N PRO A 336 14.27 6.52 0.07
CA PRO A 336 13.55 6.77 1.32
C PRO A 336 14.31 6.30 2.56
N VAL A 337 15.33 5.45 2.41
CA VAL A 337 16.17 4.94 3.50
C VAL A 337 17.51 5.68 3.61
N ASP A 338 17.69 6.74 2.84
CA ASP A 338 18.87 7.58 2.91
C ASP A 338 18.98 8.25 4.29
N LYS A 339 20.08 7.95 5.00
CA LYS A 339 20.32 8.45 6.35
C LYS A 339 20.68 9.93 6.39
N GLU A 340 21.25 10.46 5.30
CA GLU A 340 21.70 11.85 5.20
C GLU A 340 20.60 12.84 4.84
N THR A 341 19.43 12.33 4.41
CA THR A 341 18.26 13.15 4.10
C THR A 341 17.01 12.69 4.85
N CYS A 342 16.40 11.60 4.41
CA CYS A 342 15.18 11.06 5.04
C CYS A 342 15.42 10.67 6.51
N GLY A 343 16.59 10.11 6.83
CA GLY A 343 16.96 9.75 8.19
C GLY A 343 17.15 10.97 9.11
N LEU A 344 17.82 12.03 8.64
CA LEU A 344 17.96 13.28 9.39
C LEU A 344 16.63 13.95 9.68
N TYR A 345 15.71 13.91 8.72
CA TYR A 345 14.36 14.42 8.89
C TYR A 345 13.43 13.45 9.62
N LYS A 346 13.90 12.28 10.05
CA LYS A 346 13.11 11.24 10.73
C LYS A 346 11.85 10.85 9.95
N ILE A 347 11.93 10.87 8.62
CA ILE A 347 10.79 10.52 7.77
C ILE A 347 10.52 9.03 7.89
N ASN A 348 9.28 8.69 8.27
CA ASN A 348 8.83 7.32 8.26
C ASN A 348 8.32 6.98 6.86
N THR A 349 8.94 5.99 6.23
CA THR A 349 8.58 5.53 4.88
C THR A 349 7.20 4.89 4.79
N GLU A 350 6.59 4.55 5.92
CA GLU A 350 5.21 4.05 6.00
C GLU A 350 4.17 5.17 5.96
N ALA A 351 4.57 6.42 6.17
CA ALA A 351 3.67 7.55 6.01
C ALA A 351 3.40 7.80 4.52
N LYS A 352 2.12 7.94 4.14
CA LYS A 352 1.70 8.36 2.80
C LYS A 352 2.38 9.68 2.43
N ASN A 353 2.38 10.59 3.39
CA ASN A 353 3.09 11.86 3.30
C ASN A 353 3.38 12.42 4.69
N THR A 354 4.34 13.36 4.74
CA THR A 354 4.66 14.15 5.94
C THR A 354 4.81 15.59 5.52
N VAL A 355 4.00 16.47 6.07
CA VAL A 355 4.02 17.91 5.79
C VAL A 355 4.60 18.66 6.98
N PHE A 356 5.56 19.51 6.72
CA PHE A 356 6.11 20.45 7.72
C PHE A 356 5.89 21.89 7.28
N ILE A 357 5.62 22.74 8.25
CA ILE A 357 5.90 24.16 8.13
C ILE A 357 7.14 24.48 8.95
N TYR A 358 8.08 25.17 8.34
CA TYR A 358 9.24 25.69 9.06
C TYR A 358 9.34 27.21 8.93
N LYS A 359 9.79 27.84 10.00
CA LYS A 359 10.13 29.27 10.08
C LYS A 359 11.45 29.39 10.82
N LYS A 360 12.39 30.19 10.29
CA LYS A 360 13.74 30.35 10.85
C LYS A 360 14.43 29.01 11.15
N ARG A 361 14.30 28.05 10.23
CA ARG A 361 14.84 26.67 10.32
C ARG A 361 14.25 25.80 11.44
N THR A 362 13.16 26.22 12.06
CA THR A 362 12.49 25.45 13.11
C THR A 362 11.14 24.97 12.63
N VAL A 363 10.79 23.72 12.87
CA VAL A 363 9.46 23.17 12.58
C VAL A 363 8.43 23.85 13.48
N VAL A 364 7.46 24.53 12.88
CA VAL A 364 6.39 25.23 13.63
C VAL A 364 5.09 24.45 13.66
N ASN A 365 4.85 23.61 12.63
CA ASN A 365 3.72 22.69 12.61
C ASN A 365 3.99 21.48 11.72
N LYS A 366 3.24 20.38 11.93
CA LYS A 366 3.42 19.12 11.24
C LYS A 366 2.13 18.35 11.11
N TRP A 367 1.94 17.71 9.94
CA TRP A 367 0.86 16.76 9.65
C TRP A 367 1.42 15.49 9.01
N ILE A 368 0.77 14.37 9.24
CA ILE A 368 1.16 13.06 8.74
C ILE A 368 -0.08 12.42 8.10
N ASN A 369 0.09 11.79 6.95
CA ASN A 369 -1.00 11.13 6.20
C ASN A 369 -2.17 12.06 5.90
N VAL A 370 -1.88 13.28 5.44
CA VAL A 370 -2.94 14.20 5.02
C VAL A 370 -3.59 13.78 3.71
N GLU A 371 -4.89 13.96 3.61
CA GLU A 371 -5.62 13.91 2.34
C GLU A 371 -5.44 15.25 1.61
N TYR A 372 -5.11 15.18 0.32
CA TYR A 372 -4.87 16.39 -0.48
C TYR A 372 -6.21 17.03 -0.89
N ASN A 373 -6.76 17.87 -0.03
CA ASN A 373 -8.00 18.58 -0.25
C ASN A 373 -7.94 20.04 0.20
N ASN A 374 -8.97 20.81 -0.14
CA ASN A 374 -9.04 22.24 0.15
C ASN A 374 -9.12 22.56 1.65
N GLU A 375 -9.61 21.67 2.48
CA GLU A 375 -9.73 21.86 3.92
C GLU A 375 -8.35 21.82 4.58
N ILE A 376 -7.57 20.78 4.27
CA ILE A 376 -6.20 20.65 4.77
C ILE A 376 -5.31 21.76 4.22
N LEU A 377 -5.50 22.17 2.95
CA LEU A 377 -4.76 23.29 2.38
C LEU A 377 -4.99 24.58 3.17
N LYS A 378 -6.25 24.92 3.44
CA LYS A 378 -6.60 26.10 4.27
C LYS A 378 -5.99 26.00 5.67
N THR A 379 -6.00 24.81 6.26
CA THR A 379 -5.41 24.57 7.59
C THR A 379 -3.91 24.81 7.59
N ILE A 380 -3.19 24.29 6.60
CA ILE A 380 -1.75 24.49 6.45
C ILE A 380 -1.43 25.97 6.21
N LEU A 381 -2.17 26.65 5.33
CA LEU A 381 -1.93 28.03 4.96
C LEU A 381 -2.27 29.06 6.04
N LYS A 382 -3.08 28.70 7.04
CA LYS A 382 -3.34 29.55 8.22
C LYS A 382 -2.11 29.73 9.10
N GLU A 383 -1.16 28.81 9.02
CA GLU A 383 0.08 28.86 9.81
C GLU A 383 1.15 29.79 9.20
N PHE A 384 0.90 30.31 8.00
CA PHE A 384 1.70 31.33 7.30
C PHE A 384 1.07 32.71 7.36
#